data_8ecdbed139fb2eb1508c294ca0a4beae
#
_entry.id   8ecdbed139fb2eb1508c294ca0a4beae
#
_cell.length_a   1.000
_cell.length_b   1.000
_cell.length_c   1.000
_cell.angle_alpha   90.00
_cell.angle_beta   90.00
_cell.angle_gamma   90.00
#
_symmetry.space_group_name_H-M   'P 1'
#
loop_
_entity.id
_entity.type
_entity.pdbx_description
1 polymer ?
#
loop_
_entity_poly.entity_id
_entity_poly.type
_entity_poly.pdbx_seq_one_letter_code
_entity_poly.pdbx_strand_id
1 'polypeptide(L)'
;MLKTLGAQIKEYKWASIATPVFMLLEVAVDTIIPLLMASIIDNGVNMGDTRHIYIMGVWMIVAALFGLLTGCLGAKYGAKAAMGFGKNLRAAMFRNIQTFSFANIDRFSSASLVTRMTTDVTNIQNAYMMLLRMAMRAPASIICAMAMSFFISPRLATIYLIAVIVLGALLLFISKAAMKYFDRAFRRYDDLNESVQENVSAIRVVKAYVREDYEKKRFSKAAQNIYDVFVKAESLVVYNSPLMQFTVYACILLISWLGAHMVVSSSLTTGDLMALLTYCMNILMNLMMLSMVFVMISLSLASARRISEVLNEQSTLHNPKEPLYDVPDGSISFKHVSFRYSDTAETPVLSDINLDIKSGETIGIIGGTGSSKSSLVNLISRLYDTDTGSVIVGGHDVREYDMDTLRNKVAVVLQQNVLFSGTILENLRWGDKNATTDECIEACKMACADDFIESFPDKYNTYIEQGGTNVSGGQKQRLCIARALLKKPRILILDDSTSAVDTATDSKIRAALAKTIPGTTKLIIAQRISSVMDADRIIVMNDGKVDGFDTHENLLKNNEIYRDVYDSQTNGGGDFDEGGAA
;
A
#
# COMPACT_ATOMS: atom_id res chain seq x y z
N MET A 1 -6.39 -1.86 16.13
CA MET A 1 -6.16 -0.68 15.29
C MET A 1 -5.47 0.46 16.05
N LEU A 2 -6.15 1.22 16.96
CA LEU A 2 -5.53 2.37 17.65
C LEU A 2 -4.27 2.00 18.44
N LYS A 3 -4.27 0.86 19.13
CA LYS A 3 -3.10 0.36 19.87
C LYS A 3 -1.93 0.04 18.93
N THR A 4 -2.19 -0.57 17.79
CA THR A 4 -1.18 -0.92 16.77
C THR A 4 -0.56 0.34 16.16
N LEU A 5 -1.39 1.30 15.78
CA LEU A 5 -0.93 2.58 15.23
C LEU A 5 -0.19 3.40 16.29
N GLY A 6 -0.74 3.53 17.50
CA GLY A 6 -0.12 4.26 18.61
C GLY A 6 1.25 3.73 19.01
N ALA A 7 1.47 2.41 18.87
CA ALA A 7 2.78 1.81 19.11
C ALA A 7 3.89 2.34 18.17
N GLN A 8 3.53 2.91 17.01
CA GLN A 8 4.49 3.44 16.04
C GLN A 8 4.93 4.89 16.33
N ILE A 9 4.43 5.52 17.39
CA ILE A 9 4.90 6.84 17.82
C ILE A 9 6.36 6.78 18.30
N LYS A 10 6.76 5.69 18.97
CA LYS A 10 8.14 5.35 19.40
C LYS A 10 8.90 6.56 19.99
N GLU A 11 9.99 6.96 19.33
CA GLU A 11 10.88 8.06 19.75
C GLU A 11 10.24 9.44 19.70
N TYR A 12 9.10 9.59 19.03
CA TYR A 12 8.40 10.89 18.91
C TYR A 12 7.38 11.15 20.01
N LYS A 13 7.33 10.35 21.09
CA LYS A 13 6.42 10.52 22.23
C LYS A 13 6.52 11.90 22.86
N TRP A 14 7.72 12.39 23.08
CA TRP A 14 7.94 13.73 23.67
C TRP A 14 7.40 14.85 22.77
N ALA A 15 7.65 14.77 21.47
CA ALA A 15 7.11 15.76 20.52
C ALA A 15 5.58 15.70 20.48
N SER A 16 5.00 14.51 20.58
CA SER A 16 3.54 14.30 20.62
C SER A 16 2.88 14.84 21.88
N ILE A 17 3.58 14.84 23.01
CA ILE A 17 3.09 15.42 24.27
C ILE A 17 3.33 16.93 24.31
N ALA A 18 4.50 17.39 23.84
CA ALA A 18 4.86 18.81 23.84
C ALA A 18 3.91 19.64 22.97
N THR A 19 3.44 19.11 21.84
CA THR A 19 2.54 19.82 20.94
C THR A 19 1.25 20.26 21.61
N PRO A 20 0.43 19.39 22.22
CA PRO A 20 -0.76 19.80 22.98
C PRO A 20 -0.45 20.79 24.10
N VAL A 21 0.66 20.62 24.81
CA VAL A 21 1.06 21.54 25.90
C VAL A 21 1.29 22.95 25.36
N PHE A 22 2.03 23.10 24.27
CA PHE A 22 2.24 24.42 23.66
C PHE A 22 0.94 25.00 23.09
N MET A 23 0.05 24.18 22.53
CA MET A 23 -1.27 24.63 22.08
C MET A 23 -2.15 25.12 23.24
N LEU A 24 -2.11 24.46 24.39
CA LEU A 24 -2.83 24.90 25.59
C LEU A 24 -2.26 26.21 26.15
N LEU A 25 -0.94 26.39 26.15
CA LEU A 25 -0.29 27.64 26.54
C LEU A 25 -0.67 28.79 25.60
N GLU A 26 -0.69 28.54 24.29
CA GLU A 26 -1.18 29.51 23.29
C GLU A 26 -2.62 29.92 23.58
N VAL A 27 -3.52 28.96 23.84
CA VAL A 27 -4.92 29.23 24.20
C VAL A 27 -5.06 30.08 25.48
N ALA A 28 -4.23 29.81 26.48
CA ALA A 28 -4.24 30.62 27.71
C ALA A 28 -3.89 32.08 27.42
N VAL A 29 -2.91 32.33 26.57
CA VAL A 29 -2.53 33.66 26.12
C VAL A 29 -3.65 34.34 25.33
N ASP A 30 -4.20 33.62 24.32
CA ASP A 30 -5.32 34.11 23.50
C ASP A 30 -6.54 34.50 24.37
N THR A 31 -6.71 33.83 25.51
CA THR A 31 -7.79 34.12 26.46
C THR A 31 -7.51 35.36 27.34
N ILE A 32 -6.24 35.66 27.62
CA ILE A 32 -5.86 36.81 28.46
C ILE A 32 -5.91 38.15 27.68
N ILE A 33 -5.59 38.14 26.39
CA ILE A 33 -5.52 39.36 25.56
C ILE A 33 -6.81 40.18 25.58
N PRO A 34 -8.02 39.62 25.43
CA PRO A 34 -9.27 40.41 25.55
C PRO A 34 -9.47 41.07 26.92
N LEU A 35 -8.98 40.45 28.01
CA LEU A 35 -9.05 41.04 29.36
C LEU A 35 -8.12 42.23 29.51
N LEU A 36 -6.90 42.14 28.98
CA LEU A 36 -5.95 43.25 28.96
C LEU A 36 -6.55 44.44 28.16
N MET A 37 -7.21 44.14 27.04
CA MET A 37 -7.88 45.14 26.22
C MET A 37 -9.03 45.80 26.99
N ALA A 38 -9.85 45.02 27.72
CA ALA A 38 -10.90 45.54 28.59
C ALA A 38 -10.31 46.49 29.65
N SER A 39 -9.21 46.12 30.29
CA SER A 39 -8.53 46.95 31.28
C SER A 39 -7.98 48.26 30.69
N ILE A 40 -7.48 48.24 29.44
CA ILE A 40 -7.07 49.48 28.74
C ILE A 40 -8.25 50.41 28.55
N ILE A 41 -9.40 49.88 28.15
CA ILE A 41 -10.61 50.71 27.92
C ILE A 41 -11.13 51.28 29.23
N ASP A 42 -11.31 50.43 30.23
CA ASP A 42 -12.01 50.82 31.46
C ASP A 42 -11.15 51.71 32.39
N ASN A 43 -9.90 51.29 32.63
CA ASN A 43 -9.02 51.98 33.57
C ASN A 43 -8.08 52.98 32.89
N GLY A 44 -7.88 52.85 31.58
CA GLY A 44 -7.03 53.75 30.80
C GLY A 44 -7.83 54.84 30.11
N VAL A 45 -8.65 54.45 29.13
CA VAL A 45 -9.38 55.40 28.27
C VAL A 45 -10.47 56.13 29.05
N ASN A 46 -11.34 55.39 29.74
CA ASN A 46 -12.47 55.97 30.47
C ASN A 46 -12.04 56.87 31.67
N MET A 47 -10.89 56.55 32.30
CA MET A 47 -10.34 57.33 33.42
C MET A 47 -9.28 58.33 32.97
N GLY A 48 -8.89 58.38 31.71
CA GLY A 48 -7.84 59.26 31.17
C GLY A 48 -6.43 58.94 31.65
N ASP A 49 -6.17 57.74 32.18
CA ASP A 49 -4.84 57.30 32.66
C ASP A 49 -3.99 56.74 31.52
N THR A 50 -3.22 57.62 30.90
CA THR A 50 -2.29 57.25 29.82
C THR A 50 -1.19 56.29 30.29
N ARG A 51 -0.76 56.36 31.57
CA ARG A 51 0.25 55.47 32.12
C ARG A 51 -0.25 54.02 32.16
N HIS A 52 -1.51 53.84 32.57
CA HIS A 52 -2.13 52.51 32.57
C HIS A 52 -2.21 51.92 31.15
N ILE A 53 -2.54 52.74 30.14
CA ILE A 53 -2.57 52.34 28.74
C ILE A 53 -1.19 51.80 28.27
N TYR A 54 -0.12 52.53 28.57
CA TYR A 54 1.23 52.11 28.22
C TYR A 54 1.62 50.79 28.92
N ILE A 55 1.34 50.64 30.20
CA ILE A 55 1.67 49.42 30.96
C ILE A 55 0.92 48.21 30.40
N MET A 56 -0.39 48.32 30.21
CA MET A 56 -1.19 47.22 29.66
C MET A 56 -0.84 46.93 28.20
N GLY A 57 -0.53 47.97 27.39
CA GLY A 57 -0.01 47.79 26.03
C GLY A 57 1.28 46.98 25.97
N VAL A 58 2.23 47.24 26.88
CA VAL A 58 3.46 46.45 27.01
C VAL A 58 3.11 44.98 27.37
N TRP A 59 2.21 44.75 28.34
CA TRP A 59 1.79 43.38 28.68
C TRP A 59 1.09 42.68 27.51
N MET A 60 0.31 43.38 26.70
CA MET A 60 -0.29 42.81 25.48
C MET A 60 0.78 42.39 24.47
N ILE A 61 1.83 43.22 24.27
CA ILE A 61 2.96 42.87 23.39
C ILE A 61 3.69 41.65 23.91
N VAL A 62 3.97 41.59 25.22
CA VAL A 62 4.63 40.42 25.84
C VAL A 62 3.78 39.15 25.69
N ALA A 63 2.48 39.26 25.93
CA ALA A 63 1.53 38.15 25.72
C ALA A 63 1.52 37.71 24.27
N ALA A 64 1.44 38.62 23.31
CA ALA A 64 1.44 38.29 21.88
C ALA A 64 2.75 37.62 21.44
N LEU A 65 3.92 38.11 21.93
CA LEU A 65 5.21 37.47 21.67
C LEU A 65 5.32 36.07 22.29
N PHE A 66 4.79 35.88 23.47
CA PHE A 66 4.75 34.56 24.11
C PHE A 66 3.80 33.62 23.38
N GLY A 67 2.62 34.12 22.92
CA GLY A 67 1.70 33.36 22.06
C GLY A 67 2.35 32.94 20.73
N LEU A 68 3.08 33.88 20.10
CA LEU A 68 3.85 33.56 18.89
C LEU A 68 4.89 32.47 19.14
N LEU A 69 5.66 32.56 20.22
CA LEU A 69 6.66 31.57 20.59
C LEU A 69 6.04 30.19 20.83
N THR A 70 4.97 30.13 21.62
CA THR A 70 4.28 28.84 21.92
C THR A 70 3.63 28.27 20.67
N GLY A 71 3.01 29.08 19.82
CA GLY A 71 2.47 28.67 18.53
C GLY A 71 3.53 28.10 17.58
N CYS A 72 4.67 28.79 17.46
CA CYS A 72 5.80 28.30 16.65
C CYS A 72 6.39 26.98 17.19
N LEU A 73 6.56 26.85 18.51
CA LEU A 73 7.03 25.61 19.13
C LEU A 73 6.02 24.48 18.96
N GLY A 74 4.73 24.75 19.16
CA GLY A 74 3.67 23.80 18.92
C GLY A 74 3.62 23.32 17.46
N ALA A 75 3.80 24.22 16.50
CA ALA A 75 3.88 23.88 15.09
C ALA A 75 5.10 23.02 14.76
N LYS A 76 6.28 23.38 15.28
CA LYS A 76 7.54 22.65 15.08
C LYS A 76 7.48 21.23 15.66
N TYR A 77 7.05 21.09 16.92
CA TYR A 77 6.94 19.77 17.55
C TYR A 77 5.81 18.94 16.94
N GLY A 78 4.70 19.55 16.56
CA GLY A 78 3.60 18.90 15.86
C GLY A 78 4.02 18.33 14.51
N ALA A 79 4.74 19.11 13.71
CA ALA A 79 5.30 18.65 12.45
C ALA A 79 6.30 17.50 12.67
N LYS A 80 7.23 17.64 13.63
CA LYS A 80 8.20 16.58 13.97
C LYS A 80 7.51 15.30 14.42
N ALA A 81 6.47 15.39 15.25
CA ALA A 81 5.71 14.23 15.72
C ALA A 81 4.98 13.53 14.56
N ALA A 82 4.26 14.29 13.72
CA ALA A 82 3.46 13.74 12.62
C ALA A 82 4.34 13.13 11.51
N MET A 83 5.40 13.83 11.10
CA MET A 83 6.33 13.31 10.08
C MET A 83 7.09 12.09 10.59
N GLY A 84 7.53 12.11 11.86
CA GLY A 84 8.18 10.97 12.51
C GLY A 84 7.26 9.76 12.65
N PHE A 85 6.00 9.98 13.01
CA PHE A 85 5.00 8.92 13.05
C PHE A 85 4.78 8.29 11.65
N GLY A 86 4.64 9.10 10.59
CA GLY A 86 4.54 8.63 9.22
C GLY A 86 5.76 7.84 8.75
N LYS A 87 6.98 8.29 9.10
CA LYS A 87 8.23 7.56 8.87
C LYS A 87 8.20 6.17 9.52
N ASN A 88 7.82 6.10 10.80
CA ASN A 88 7.78 4.84 11.53
C ASN A 88 6.71 3.88 10.99
N LEU A 89 5.54 4.40 10.58
CA LEU A 89 4.51 3.60 9.93
C LEU A 89 5.02 2.97 8.63
N ARG A 90 5.64 3.76 7.75
CA ARG A 90 6.22 3.26 6.50
C ARG A 90 7.28 2.20 6.75
N ALA A 91 8.19 2.46 7.69
CA ALA A 91 9.23 1.50 8.06
C ALA A 91 8.68 0.19 8.65
N ALA A 92 7.65 0.28 9.50
CA ALA A 92 7.01 -0.89 10.09
C ALA A 92 6.24 -1.71 9.04
N MET A 93 5.47 -1.05 8.17
CA MET A 93 4.76 -1.71 7.08
C MET A 93 5.72 -2.38 6.11
N PHE A 94 6.77 -1.66 5.67
CA PHE A 94 7.74 -2.22 4.75
C PHE A 94 8.43 -3.46 5.33
N ARG A 95 8.83 -3.40 6.61
CA ARG A 95 9.43 -4.56 7.30
C ARG A 95 8.45 -5.74 7.35
N ASN A 96 7.18 -5.49 7.63
CA ASN A 96 6.19 -6.56 7.69
C ASN A 96 5.93 -7.16 6.30
N ILE A 97 5.81 -6.33 5.26
CA ILE A 97 5.64 -6.79 3.87
C ILE A 97 6.80 -7.71 3.43
N GLN A 98 8.04 -7.44 3.88
CA GLN A 98 9.18 -8.31 3.56
C GLN A 98 9.07 -9.72 4.19
N THR A 99 8.22 -9.91 5.19
CA THR A 99 7.96 -11.24 5.79
C THR A 99 6.79 -11.98 5.16
N PHE A 100 6.05 -11.35 4.25
CA PHE A 100 4.87 -11.93 3.63
C PHE A 100 5.21 -13.14 2.75
N SER A 101 4.36 -14.13 2.80
CA SER A 101 4.32 -15.21 1.82
C SER A 101 3.70 -14.75 0.49
N PHE A 102 3.82 -15.56 -0.54
CA PHE A 102 3.13 -15.29 -1.81
C PHE A 102 1.61 -15.20 -1.63
N ALA A 103 1.01 -16.06 -0.82
CA ALA A 103 -0.42 -16.01 -0.50
C ALA A 103 -0.85 -14.67 0.14
N ASN A 104 -0.02 -14.09 1.02
CA ASN A 104 -0.30 -12.76 1.56
C ASN A 104 -0.22 -11.69 0.47
N ILE A 105 0.80 -11.75 -0.43
CA ILE A 105 0.97 -10.77 -1.52
C ILE A 105 -0.18 -10.85 -2.51
N ASP A 106 -0.63 -12.05 -2.87
CA ASP A 106 -1.78 -12.27 -3.76
C ASP A 106 -3.06 -11.65 -3.18
N ARG A 107 -3.28 -11.84 -1.87
CA ARG A 107 -4.44 -11.26 -1.16
C ARG A 107 -4.44 -9.74 -1.18
N PHE A 108 -3.30 -9.08 -0.97
CA PHE A 108 -3.23 -7.61 -0.86
C PHE A 108 -3.04 -6.90 -2.19
N SER A 109 -2.53 -7.54 -3.21
CA SER A 109 -1.98 -6.99 -4.45
C SER A 109 -0.87 -5.94 -4.25
N SER A 110 0.12 -5.92 -5.14
CA SER A 110 1.25 -4.97 -5.05
C SER A 110 0.81 -3.51 -5.17
N ALA A 111 -0.16 -3.22 -6.05
CA ALA A 111 -0.69 -1.86 -6.24
C ALA A 111 -1.39 -1.34 -4.97
N SER A 112 -2.17 -2.19 -4.29
CA SER A 112 -2.81 -1.86 -3.02
C SER A 112 -1.78 -1.58 -1.92
N LEU A 113 -0.73 -2.39 -1.80
CA LEU A 113 0.34 -2.19 -0.81
C LEU A 113 1.07 -0.84 -1.03
N VAL A 114 1.35 -0.48 -2.29
CA VAL A 114 1.95 0.82 -2.62
C VAL A 114 1.04 1.96 -2.18
N THR A 115 -0.26 1.91 -2.50
CA THR A 115 -1.23 2.94 -2.10
C THR A 115 -1.32 3.08 -0.57
N ARG A 116 -1.29 1.95 0.17
CA ARG A 116 -1.31 1.94 1.64
C ARG A 116 -0.05 2.58 2.22
N MET A 117 1.13 2.35 1.63
CA MET A 117 2.40 2.92 2.10
C MET A 117 2.58 4.40 1.75
N THR A 118 1.92 4.90 0.71
CA THR A 118 2.01 6.28 0.23
C THR A 118 0.83 7.12 0.71
N THR A 119 -0.31 6.98 0.07
CA THR A 119 -1.50 7.82 0.28
C THR A 119 -2.11 7.61 1.66
N ASP A 120 -2.32 6.35 2.07
CA ASP A 120 -2.97 6.06 3.36
C ASP A 120 -2.10 6.53 4.54
N VAL A 121 -0.78 6.30 4.49
CA VAL A 121 0.12 6.80 5.55
C VAL A 121 0.12 8.32 5.58
N THR A 122 0.07 9.00 4.44
CA THR A 122 0.00 10.47 4.38
C THR A 122 -1.31 10.99 4.98
N ASN A 123 -2.44 10.34 4.71
CA ASN A 123 -3.73 10.69 5.29
C ASN A 123 -3.72 10.56 6.83
N ILE A 124 -3.19 9.46 7.35
CA ILE A 124 -3.06 9.24 8.80
C ILE A 124 -2.07 10.21 9.44
N GLN A 125 -0.96 10.51 8.77
CA GLN A 125 0.02 11.48 9.22
C GLN A 125 -0.61 12.88 9.37
N ASN A 126 -1.41 13.32 8.39
CA ASN A 126 -2.11 14.59 8.42
C ASN A 126 -3.20 14.60 9.50
N ALA A 127 -3.98 13.54 9.63
CA ALA A 127 -4.97 13.39 10.70
C ALA A 127 -4.32 13.43 12.09
N TYR A 128 -3.17 12.79 12.25
CA TYR A 128 -2.41 12.82 13.51
C TYR A 128 -1.91 14.22 13.85
N MET A 129 -1.41 14.98 12.87
CA MET A 129 -1.01 16.37 13.06
C MET A 129 -2.20 17.24 13.48
N MET A 130 -3.36 17.07 12.83
CA MET A 130 -4.58 17.79 13.19
C MET A 130 -5.08 17.42 14.59
N LEU A 131 -4.99 16.15 14.96
CA LEU A 131 -5.35 15.67 16.29
C LEU A 131 -4.49 16.33 17.36
N LEU A 132 -3.17 16.38 17.19
CA LEU A 132 -2.25 16.96 18.15
C LEU A 132 -2.41 18.49 18.31
N ARG A 133 -2.75 19.19 17.25
CA ARG A 133 -2.83 20.66 17.22
C ARG A 133 -4.26 21.16 17.40
N MET A 134 -5.14 20.85 16.44
CA MET A 134 -6.47 21.48 16.36
C MET A 134 -7.48 20.80 17.28
N ALA A 135 -7.45 19.47 17.39
CA ALA A 135 -8.40 18.76 18.25
C ALA A 135 -8.16 19.00 19.74
N MET A 136 -6.97 19.47 20.14
CA MET A 136 -6.68 19.89 21.52
C MET A 136 -6.95 21.39 21.71
N ARG A 137 -6.55 22.22 20.74
CA ARG A 137 -6.69 23.69 20.81
C ARG A 137 -8.16 24.13 20.82
N ALA A 138 -8.98 23.59 19.89
CA ALA A 138 -10.35 24.09 19.73
C ALA A 138 -11.24 23.85 20.98
N PRO A 139 -11.31 22.64 21.58
CA PRO A 139 -12.07 22.46 22.82
C PRO A 139 -11.53 23.28 23.97
N ALA A 140 -10.20 23.38 24.13
CA ALA A 140 -9.59 24.17 25.19
C ALA A 140 -9.95 25.66 25.05
N SER A 141 -9.86 26.21 23.83
CA SER A 141 -10.23 27.59 23.56
C SER A 141 -11.71 27.88 23.86
N ILE A 142 -12.62 26.96 23.45
CA ILE A 142 -14.05 27.08 23.78
C ILE A 142 -14.27 27.07 25.29
N ILE A 143 -13.65 26.14 26.02
CA ILE A 143 -13.79 26.02 27.47
C ILE A 143 -13.23 27.26 28.19
N CYS A 144 -12.02 27.70 27.83
CA CYS A 144 -11.40 28.87 28.45
C CYS A 144 -12.19 30.16 28.17
N ALA A 145 -12.57 30.42 26.91
CA ALA A 145 -13.36 31.59 26.54
C ALA A 145 -14.75 31.56 27.18
N MET A 146 -15.39 30.40 27.28
CA MET A 146 -16.66 30.23 27.97
C MET A 146 -16.53 30.49 29.47
N ALA A 147 -15.52 29.93 30.13
CA ALA A 147 -15.25 30.16 31.55
C ALA A 147 -15.03 31.66 31.85
N MET A 148 -14.22 32.33 31.01
CA MET A 148 -13.99 33.78 31.17
C MET A 148 -15.27 34.62 30.93
N SER A 149 -16.07 34.20 29.94
CA SER A 149 -17.37 34.87 29.70
C SER A 149 -18.33 34.74 30.88
N PHE A 150 -18.37 33.57 31.54
CA PHE A 150 -19.14 33.35 32.76
C PHE A 150 -18.59 34.16 33.94
N PHE A 151 -17.27 34.34 34.02
CA PHE A 151 -16.65 35.16 35.06
C PHE A 151 -17.00 36.64 34.93
N ILE A 152 -17.07 37.17 33.69
CA ILE A 152 -17.41 38.56 33.42
C ILE A 152 -18.92 38.79 33.61
N SER A 153 -19.77 38.02 32.94
CA SER A 153 -21.23 38.16 33.03
C SER A 153 -21.94 36.82 32.76
N PRO A 154 -22.42 36.13 33.83
CA PRO A 154 -23.15 34.86 33.66
C PRO A 154 -24.38 35.00 32.77
N ARG A 155 -25.07 36.15 32.84
CA ARG A 155 -26.30 36.41 32.09
C ARG A 155 -26.03 36.48 30.57
N LEU A 156 -24.94 37.12 30.12
CA LEU A 156 -24.57 37.22 28.72
C LEU A 156 -23.89 35.93 28.23
N ALA A 157 -23.13 35.24 29.09
CA ALA A 157 -22.48 33.99 28.77
C ALA A 157 -23.47 32.86 28.44
N THR A 158 -24.69 32.88 29.01
CA THR A 158 -25.74 31.91 28.67
C THR A 158 -26.15 31.96 27.19
N ILE A 159 -26.06 33.16 26.57
CA ILE A 159 -26.33 33.31 25.12
C ILE A 159 -25.39 32.46 24.30
N TYR A 160 -24.06 32.50 24.59
CA TYR A 160 -23.08 31.67 23.88
C TYR A 160 -23.27 30.18 24.16
N LEU A 161 -23.57 29.84 25.44
CA LEU A 161 -23.78 28.44 25.81
C LEU A 161 -24.91 27.82 25.00
N ILE A 162 -26.04 28.53 24.89
CA ILE A 162 -27.16 28.10 24.06
C ILE A 162 -26.74 28.01 22.59
N ALA A 163 -26.07 29.04 22.08
CA ALA A 163 -25.61 29.09 20.70
C ALA A 163 -24.64 27.92 20.38
N VAL A 164 -23.69 27.62 21.27
CA VAL A 164 -22.72 26.49 21.09
C VAL A 164 -23.45 25.16 21.08
N ILE A 165 -24.42 24.96 21.99
CA ILE A 165 -25.17 23.69 22.04
C ILE A 165 -26.04 23.54 20.79
N VAL A 166 -26.80 24.55 20.39
CA VAL A 166 -27.70 24.51 19.23
C VAL A 166 -26.88 24.36 17.93
N LEU A 167 -25.89 25.22 17.74
CA LEU A 167 -25.05 25.18 16.54
C LEU A 167 -24.23 23.89 16.48
N GLY A 168 -23.66 23.45 17.61
CA GLY A 168 -22.91 22.19 17.70
C GLY A 168 -23.75 20.99 17.34
N ALA A 169 -24.99 20.91 17.87
CA ALA A 169 -25.92 19.85 17.51
C ALA A 169 -26.28 19.87 16.01
N LEU A 170 -26.51 21.08 15.47
CA LEU A 170 -26.85 21.26 14.05
C LEU A 170 -25.68 20.87 13.12
N LEU A 171 -24.45 21.29 13.44
CA LEU A 171 -23.25 20.94 12.70
C LEU A 171 -22.99 19.43 12.74
N LEU A 172 -23.19 18.77 13.88
CA LEU A 172 -23.08 17.32 14.00
C LEU A 172 -24.14 16.61 13.17
N PHE A 173 -25.38 17.10 13.15
CA PHE A 173 -26.45 16.56 12.33
C PHE A 173 -26.13 16.67 10.84
N ILE A 174 -25.72 17.86 10.38
CA ILE A 174 -25.33 18.11 8.99
C ILE A 174 -24.16 17.19 8.60
N SER A 175 -23.12 17.10 9.45
CA SER A 175 -21.96 16.25 9.19
C SER A 175 -22.33 14.77 9.05
N LYS A 176 -23.20 14.25 9.93
CA LYS A 176 -23.70 12.86 9.82
C LYS A 176 -24.53 12.64 8.55
N ALA A 177 -25.39 13.58 8.20
CA ALA A 177 -26.21 13.50 7.00
C ALA A 177 -25.35 13.54 5.73
N ALA A 178 -24.39 14.46 5.67
CA ALA A 178 -23.46 14.60 4.55
C ALA A 178 -22.57 13.37 4.38
N MET A 179 -22.06 12.79 5.48
CA MET A 179 -21.20 11.60 5.44
C MET A 179 -21.85 10.43 4.69
N LYS A 180 -23.16 10.22 4.87
CA LYS A 180 -23.89 9.16 4.14
C LYS A 180 -23.85 9.35 2.60
N TYR A 181 -23.85 10.60 2.14
CA TYR A 181 -23.74 10.90 0.70
C TYR A 181 -22.27 10.83 0.25
N PHE A 182 -21.31 11.28 1.07
CA PHE A 182 -19.90 11.13 0.76
C PHE A 182 -19.50 9.65 0.61
N ASP A 183 -19.95 8.76 1.51
CA ASP A 183 -19.68 7.32 1.40
C ASP A 183 -20.23 6.71 0.09
N ARG A 184 -21.35 7.22 -0.40
CA ARG A 184 -21.89 6.81 -1.72
C ARG A 184 -21.08 7.40 -2.87
N ALA A 185 -20.68 8.66 -2.73
CA ALA A 185 -19.88 9.35 -3.74
C ALA A 185 -18.51 8.68 -3.91
N PHE A 186 -17.85 8.29 -2.83
CA PHE A 186 -16.56 7.59 -2.89
C PHE A 186 -16.68 6.23 -3.59
N ARG A 187 -17.73 5.45 -3.32
CA ARG A 187 -17.96 4.20 -4.06
C ARG A 187 -18.16 4.42 -5.56
N ARG A 188 -18.90 5.48 -5.95
CA ARG A 188 -19.07 5.84 -7.38
C ARG A 188 -17.78 6.36 -8.00
N TYR A 189 -16.91 6.99 -7.19
CA TYR A 189 -15.59 7.42 -7.61
C TYR A 189 -14.66 6.23 -7.87
N ASP A 190 -14.75 5.18 -7.05
CA ASP A 190 -14.01 3.93 -7.26
C ASP A 190 -14.47 3.25 -8.57
N ASP A 191 -15.78 3.15 -8.82
CA ASP A 191 -16.36 2.64 -10.09
C ASP A 191 -15.81 3.43 -11.31
N LEU A 192 -15.73 4.76 -11.20
CA LEU A 192 -15.17 5.61 -12.27
C LEU A 192 -13.68 5.34 -12.48
N ASN A 193 -12.90 5.29 -11.41
CA ASN A 193 -11.46 5.04 -11.49
C ASN A 193 -11.16 3.69 -12.14
N GLU A 194 -11.90 2.64 -11.79
CA GLU A 194 -11.80 1.32 -12.42
C GLU A 194 -12.07 1.41 -13.92
N SER A 195 -13.16 2.10 -14.32
CA SER A 195 -13.51 2.30 -15.74
C SER A 195 -12.43 3.10 -16.49
N VAL A 196 -11.85 4.12 -15.88
CA VAL A 196 -10.76 4.93 -16.48
C VAL A 196 -9.50 4.08 -16.62
N GLN A 197 -9.14 3.32 -15.59
CA GLN A 197 -7.96 2.47 -15.60
C GLN A 197 -8.08 1.38 -16.67
N GLU A 198 -9.25 0.74 -16.79
CA GLU A 198 -9.57 -0.21 -17.85
C GLU A 198 -9.39 0.42 -19.24
N ASN A 199 -10.00 1.59 -19.46
CA ASN A 199 -9.94 2.28 -20.75
C ASN A 199 -8.52 2.71 -21.12
N VAL A 200 -7.76 3.31 -20.18
CA VAL A 200 -6.39 3.77 -20.41
C VAL A 200 -5.47 2.57 -20.68
N SER A 201 -5.63 1.48 -19.93
CA SER A 201 -4.84 0.25 -20.14
C SER A 201 -5.14 -0.39 -21.51
N ALA A 202 -6.42 -0.37 -21.91
CA ALA A 202 -6.88 -0.93 -23.17
C ALA A 202 -6.99 0.11 -24.31
N ILE A 203 -6.39 1.29 -24.21
CA ILE A 203 -6.59 2.40 -25.16
C ILE A 203 -6.29 2.02 -26.62
N ARG A 204 -5.32 1.12 -26.83
CA ARG A 204 -5.01 0.61 -28.16
C ARG A 204 -6.16 -0.20 -28.73
N VAL A 205 -6.87 -0.96 -27.91
CA VAL A 205 -8.06 -1.72 -28.33
C VAL A 205 -9.20 -0.77 -28.66
N VAL A 206 -9.47 0.22 -27.79
CA VAL A 206 -10.48 1.26 -28.04
C VAL A 206 -10.23 1.95 -29.39
N LYS A 207 -8.97 2.29 -29.69
CA LYS A 207 -8.56 2.89 -30.96
C LYS A 207 -8.71 1.94 -32.14
N ALA A 208 -8.25 0.69 -31.99
CA ALA A 208 -8.31 -0.30 -33.06
C ALA A 208 -9.76 -0.63 -33.49
N TYR A 209 -10.69 -0.61 -32.53
CA TYR A 209 -12.11 -0.90 -32.79
C TYR A 209 -12.98 0.35 -32.98
N VAL A 210 -12.37 1.56 -33.01
CA VAL A 210 -13.07 2.86 -33.21
C VAL A 210 -14.25 3.03 -32.23
N ARG A 211 -13.98 2.76 -30.92
CA ARG A 211 -15.00 2.80 -29.87
C ARG A 211 -14.91 4.02 -28.95
N GLU A 212 -14.21 5.07 -29.36
CA GLU A 212 -14.00 6.28 -28.55
C GLU A 212 -15.31 6.95 -28.13
N ASP A 213 -16.30 7.02 -29.02
CA ASP A 213 -17.57 7.66 -28.69
C ASP A 213 -18.43 6.85 -27.72
N TYR A 214 -18.32 5.54 -27.77
CA TYR A 214 -18.94 4.67 -26.77
C TYR A 214 -18.32 4.89 -25.39
N GLU A 215 -16.98 4.89 -25.30
CA GLU A 215 -16.27 5.11 -24.06
C GLU A 215 -16.47 6.52 -23.50
N LYS A 216 -16.52 7.56 -24.34
CA LYS A 216 -16.88 8.92 -23.92
C LYS A 216 -18.27 8.97 -23.27
N LYS A 217 -19.26 8.29 -23.86
CA LYS A 217 -20.62 8.23 -23.30
C LYS A 217 -20.65 7.47 -21.97
N ARG A 218 -19.93 6.34 -21.87
CA ARG A 218 -19.79 5.54 -20.64
C ARG A 218 -19.16 6.38 -19.52
N PHE A 219 -18.05 7.04 -19.81
CA PHE A 219 -17.38 7.95 -18.89
C PHE A 219 -18.27 9.11 -18.46
N SER A 220 -18.92 9.80 -19.41
CA SER A 220 -19.82 10.94 -19.13
C SER A 220 -20.96 10.53 -18.20
N LYS A 221 -21.55 9.34 -18.39
CA LYS A 221 -22.60 8.80 -17.51
C LYS A 221 -22.08 8.52 -16.10
N ALA A 222 -20.90 7.92 -15.97
CA ALA A 222 -20.27 7.66 -14.68
C ALA A 222 -19.92 8.98 -13.96
N ALA A 223 -19.35 9.95 -14.67
CA ALA A 223 -19.04 11.28 -14.15
C ALA A 223 -20.31 12.04 -13.70
N GLN A 224 -21.40 11.94 -14.47
CA GLN A 224 -22.70 12.54 -14.08
C GLN A 224 -23.25 11.91 -12.80
N ASN A 225 -23.17 10.59 -12.65
CA ASN A 225 -23.61 9.91 -11.43
C ASN A 225 -22.83 10.38 -10.19
N ILE A 226 -21.51 10.61 -10.34
CA ILE A 226 -20.69 11.17 -9.27
C ILE A 226 -21.12 12.60 -8.97
N TYR A 227 -21.23 13.45 -9.98
CA TYR A 227 -21.68 14.82 -9.86
C TYR A 227 -22.97 14.92 -9.05
N ASP A 228 -24.00 14.14 -9.41
CA ASP A 228 -25.31 14.18 -8.75
C ASP A 228 -25.24 13.83 -7.26
N VAL A 229 -24.37 12.89 -6.87
CA VAL A 229 -24.20 12.49 -5.47
C VAL A 229 -23.33 13.51 -4.71
N PHE A 230 -22.25 14.03 -5.33
CA PHE A 230 -21.41 15.04 -4.72
C PHE A 230 -22.17 16.37 -4.49
N VAL A 231 -22.96 16.80 -5.48
CA VAL A 231 -23.80 17.99 -5.32
C VAL A 231 -24.76 17.85 -4.14
N LYS A 232 -25.36 16.67 -3.92
CA LYS A 232 -26.20 16.41 -2.74
C LYS A 232 -25.40 16.44 -1.43
N ALA A 233 -24.18 15.91 -1.41
CA ALA A 233 -23.32 15.95 -0.24
C ALA A 233 -22.90 17.38 0.08
N GLU A 234 -22.35 18.09 -0.93
CA GLU A 234 -21.86 19.46 -0.79
C GLU A 234 -22.99 20.46 -0.46
N SER A 235 -24.18 20.29 -1.04
CA SER A 235 -25.33 21.15 -0.72
C SER A 235 -25.72 21.10 0.76
N LEU A 236 -25.49 19.98 1.44
CA LEU A 236 -25.66 19.91 2.90
C LEU A 236 -24.53 20.63 3.63
N VAL A 237 -23.29 20.45 3.22
CA VAL A 237 -22.11 21.06 3.87
C VAL A 237 -22.10 22.57 3.70
N VAL A 238 -22.55 23.09 2.55
CA VAL A 238 -22.63 24.52 2.27
C VAL A 238 -23.48 25.27 3.31
N TYR A 239 -24.50 24.64 3.90
CA TYR A 239 -25.31 25.27 4.97
C TYR A 239 -24.51 25.57 6.25
N ASN A 240 -23.37 24.92 6.48
CA ASN A 240 -22.55 25.17 7.67
C ASN A 240 -22.11 26.62 7.78
N SER A 241 -21.66 27.25 6.67
CA SER A 241 -21.16 28.63 6.67
C SER A 241 -22.28 29.67 6.94
N PRO A 242 -23.43 29.67 6.23
CA PRO A 242 -24.53 30.58 6.52
C PRO A 242 -25.12 30.42 7.93
N LEU A 243 -25.30 29.17 8.40
CA LEU A 243 -25.82 28.92 9.75
C LEU A 243 -24.87 29.44 10.82
N MET A 244 -23.59 29.24 10.64
CA MET A 244 -22.58 29.78 11.55
C MET A 244 -22.59 31.28 11.52
N GLN A 245 -22.58 31.90 10.33
CA GLN A 245 -22.58 33.37 10.19
C GLN A 245 -23.84 34.00 10.79
N PHE A 246 -25.00 33.38 10.57
CA PHE A 246 -26.25 33.79 11.20
C PHE A 246 -26.15 33.74 12.75
N THR A 247 -25.63 32.63 13.30
CA THR A 247 -25.47 32.46 14.74
C THR A 247 -24.50 33.48 15.32
N VAL A 248 -23.37 33.76 14.63
CA VAL A 248 -22.41 34.80 15.04
C VAL A 248 -23.08 36.15 15.12
N TYR A 249 -23.77 36.58 14.05
CA TYR A 249 -24.44 37.90 14.05
C TYR A 249 -25.60 37.97 15.03
N ALA A 250 -26.37 36.90 15.19
CA ALA A 250 -27.43 36.84 16.20
C ALA A 250 -26.86 37.01 17.63
N CYS A 251 -25.76 36.32 17.95
CA CYS A 251 -25.08 36.48 19.24
C CYS A 251 -24.54 37.89 19.42
N ILE A 252 -23.85 38.45 18.40
CA ILE A 252 -23.32 39.82 18.47
C ILE A 252 -24.45 40.82 18.72
N LEU A 253 -25.57 40.75 18.00
CA LEU A 253 -26.71 41.64 18.17
C LEU A 253 -27.31 41.52 19.56
N LEU A 254 -27.55 40.31 20.06
CA LEU A 254 -28.12 40.08 21.40
C LEU A 254 -27.19 40.57 22.50
N ILE A 255 -25.89 40.29 22.39
CA ILE A 255 -24.88 40.70 23.37
C ILE A 255 -24.71 42.22 23.35
N SER A 256 -24.65 42.85 22.18
CA SER A 256 -24.53 44.30 22.05
C SER A 256 -25.77 44.99 22.62
N TRP A 257 -26.98 44.50 22.30
CA TRP A 257 -28.23 45.08 22.79
C TRP A 257 -28.39 44.94 24.32
N LEU A 258 -28.32 43.70 24.83
CA LEU A 258 -28.45 43.47 26.28
C LEU A 258 -27.26 44.02 27.05
N GLY A 259 -26.04 43.94 26.52
CA GLY A 259 -24.82 44.46 27.12
C GLY A 259 -24.86 46.01 27.20
N ALA A 260 -25.33 46.69 26.14
CA ALA A 260 -25.49 48.13 26.18
C ALA A 260 -26.45 48.57 27.30
N HIS A 261 -27.59 47.87 27.47
CA HIS A 261 -28.49 48.14 28.61
C HIS A 261 -27.80 47.94 29.96
N MET A 262 -26.95 46.92 30.09
CA MET A 262 -26.18 46.63 31.31
C MET A 262 -25.08 47.68 31.56
N VAL A 263 -24.47 48.23 30.52
CA VAL A 263 -23.48 49.31 30.62
C VAL A 263 -24.14 50.58 31.07
N VAL A 264 -25.29 50.94 30.49
CA VAL A 264 -26.08 52.13 30.91
C VAL A 264 -26.54 52.00 32.37
N SER A 265 -26.89 50.80 32.83
CA SER A 265 -27.23 50.53 34.23
C SER A 265 -26.02 50.37 35.16
N SER A 266 -24.82 50.63 34.71
CA SER A 266 -23.55 50.48 35.44
C SER A 266 -23.31 49.08 36.03
N SER A 267 -23.97 48.04 35.49
CA SER A 267 -23.80 46.65 35.91
C SER A 267 -22.75 45.89 35.09
N LEU A 268 -22.22 46.50 34.01
CA LEU A 268 -21.16 45.99 33.14
C LEU A 268 -20.30 47.17 32.67
N THR A 269 -19.00 46.96 32.45
CA THR A 269 -18.12 47.99 31.88
C THR A 269 -18.12 47.93 30.34
N THR A 270 -17.66 49.00 29.70
CA THR A 270 -17.48 49.03 28.23
C THR A 270 -16.41 48.09 27.77
N GLY A 271 -15.32 47.94 28.53
CA GLY A 271 -14.24 47.00 28.28
C GLY A 271 -14.69 45.54 28.37
N ASP A 272 -15.48 45.23 29.41
CA ASP A 272 -16.07 43.89 29.57
C ASP A 272 -16.98 43.50 28.39
N LEU A 273 -17.79 44.46 27.90
CA LEU A 273 -18.62 44.20 26.71
C LEU A 273 -17.77 43.85 25.46
N MET A 274 -16.68 44.60 25.25
CA MET A 274 -15.76 44.34 24.13
C MET A 274 -15.05 42.98 24.28
N ALA A 275 -14.64 42.60 25.50
CA ALA A 275 -14.07 41.29 25.77
C ALA A 275 -15.07 40.16 25.48
N LEU A 276 -16.33 40.30 25.90
CA LEU A 276 -17.39 39.33 25.62
C LEU A 276 -17.65 39.15 24.13
N LEU A 277 -17.67 40.23 23.34
CA LEU A 277 -17.81 40.14 21.87
C LEU A 277 -16.64 39.39 21.25
N THR A 278 -15.42 39.61 21.74
CA THR A 278 -14.22 38.88 21.26
C THR A 278 -14.29 37.40 21.61
N TYR A 279 -14.69 37.04 22.84
CA TYR A 279 -14.88 35.64 23.23
C TYR A 279 -15.98 34.95 22.42
N CYS A 280 -17.07 35.65 22.10
CA CYS A 280 -18.14 35.15 21.24
C CYS A 280 -17.56 34.67 19.87
N MET A 281 -16.80 35.56 19.23
CA MET A 281 -16.15 35.22 17.94
C MET A 281 -15.20 34.04 18.07
N ASN A 282 -14.35 34.01 19.10
CA ASN A 282 -13.40 32.94 19.33
C ASN A 282 -14.09 31.58 19.55
N ILE A 283 -15.17 31.55 20.37
CA ILE A 283 -15.94 30.33 20.65
C ILE A 283 -16.52 29.75 19.35
N LEU A 284 -17.19 30.60 18.57
CA LEU A 284 -17.90 30.17 17.36
C LEU A 284 -16.92 29.73 16.24
N MET A 285 -15.80 30.46 16.07
CA MET A 285 -14.74 30.03 15.11
C MET A 285 -14.10 28.70 15.50
N ASN A 286 -13.82 28.49 16.80
CA ASN A 286 -13.26 27.22 17.26
C ASN A 286 -14.25 26.06 17.13
N LEU A 287 -15.56 26.29 17.23
CA LEU A 287 -16.60 25.31 16.99
C LEU A 287 -16.61 24.85 15.52
N MET A 288 -16.45 25.78 14.58
CA MET A 288 -16.30 25.45 13.16
C MET A 288 -15.03 24.62 12.89
N MET A 289 -13.91 25.02 13.50
CA MET A 289 -12.65 24.26 13.38
C MET A 289 -12.81 22.83 13.90
N LEU A 290 -13.51 22.64 15.02
CA LEU A 290 -13.77 21.32 15.59
C LEU A 290 -14.61 20.44 14.65
N SER A 291 -15.61 21.01 13.97
CA SER A 291 -16.40 20.31 12.96
C SER A 291 -15.52 19.82 11.79
N MET A 292 -14.61 20.67 11.30
CA MET A 292 -13.68 20.30 10.23
C MET A 292 -12.73 19.17 10.66
N VAL A 293 -12.20 19.23 11.88
CA VAL A 293 -11.34 18.17 12.45
C VAL A 293 -12.09 16.84 12.52
N PHE A 294 -13.35 16.84 12.93
CA PHE A 294 -14.18 15.63 12.98
C PHE A 294 -14.33 14.97 11.61
N VAL A 295 -14.60 15.76 10.56
CA VAL A 295 -14.70 15.24 9.18
C VAL A 295 -13.37 14.61 8.74
N MET A 296 -12.25 15.31 8.95
CA MET A 296 -10.93 14.83 8.55
C MET A 296 -10.51 13.54 9.26
N ILE A 297 -10.78 13.43 10.56
CA ILE A 297 -10.52 12.20 11.32
C ILE A 297 -11.39 11.06 10.77
N SER A 298 -12.66 11.32 10.46
CA SER A 298 -13.59 10.32 9.93
C SER A 298 -13.12 9.77 8.57
N LEU A 299 -12.66 10.64 7.66
CA LEU A 299 -12.11 10.25 6.36
C LEU A 299 -10.82 9.42 6.51
N SER A 300 -10.00 9.75 7.50
CA SER A 300 -8.74 9.05 7.76
C SER A 300 -8.92 7.67 8.41
N LEU A 301 -10.11 7.37 8.95
CA LEU A 301 -10.38 6.11 9.64
C LEU A 301 -10.29 4.89 8.68
N ALA A 302 -10.70 5.06 7.43
CA ALA A 302 -10.56 4.01 6.41
C ALA A 302 -9.10 3.69 6.13
N SER A 303 -8.26 4.73 5.94
CA SER A 303 -6.81 4.56 5.78
C SER A 303 -6.16 3.90 7.01
N ALA A 304 -6.62 4.24 8.23
CA ALA A 304 -6.16 3.63 9.47
C ALA A 304 -6.45 2.12 9.54
N ARG A 305 -7.62 1.69 9.06
CA ARG A 305 -7.99 0.27 8.99
C ARG A 305 -7.08 -0.48 8.03
N ARG A 306 -6.91 0.02 6.79
CA ARG A 306 -6.06 -0.59 5.77
C ARG A 306 -4.59 -0.72 6.20
N ILE A 307 -4.04 0.31 6.87
CA ILE A 307 -2.68 0.25 7.44
C ILE A 307 -2.62 -0.79 8.57
N SER A 308 -3.63 -0.81 9.45
CA SER A 308 -3.67 -1.77 10.56
C SER A 308 -3.78 -3.22 10.07
N GLU A 309 -4.47 -3.49 8.98
CA GLU A 309 -4.50 -4.80 8.34
C GLU A 309 -3.10 -5.24 7.95
N VAL A 310 -2.36 -4.40 7.22
CA VAL A 310 -0.98 -4.73 6.81
C VAL A 310 -0.06 -4.91 8.02
N LEU A 311 -0.18 -4.07 9.07
CA LEU A 311 0.68 -4.17 10.26
C LEU A 311 0.40 -5.41 11.13
N ASN A 312 -0.82 -5.94 11.09
CA ASN A 312 -1.22 -7.11 11.88
C ASN A 312 -1.21 -8.41 11.08
N GLU A 313 -1.02 -8.31 9.76
CA GLU A 313 -0.93 -9.50 8.92
C GLU A 313 0.32 -10.29 9.27
N GLN A 314 0.17 -11.61 9.34
CA GLN A 314 1.27 -12.54 9.61
C GLN A 314 1.51 -13.39 8.36
N SER A 315 2.76 -13.74 8.13
CA SER A 315 3.09 -14.70 7.08
C SER A 315 2.33 -16.01 7.29
N THR A 316 1.80 -16.59 6.22
CA THR A 316 1.19 -17.93 6.29
C THR A 316 2.24 -19.03 6.37
N LEU A 317 3.50 -18.72 5.99
CA LEU A 317 4.61 -19.65 6.01
C LEU A 317 5.55 -19.33 7.17
N HIS A 318 5.92 -20.36 7.93
CA HIS A 318 6.84 -20.23 9.06
C HIS A 318 7.87 -21.36 9.03
N ASN A 319 9.07 -21.06 9.50
CA ASN A 319 10.07 -22.09 9.75
C ASN A 319 9.61 -23.00 10.91
N PRO A 320 9.92 -24.31 10.86
CA PRO A 320 9.69 -25.20 11.98
C PRO A 320 10.57 -24.81 13.18
N LYS A 321 10.31 -25.40 14.35
CA LYS A 321 11.08 -25.11 15.57
C LYS A 321 12.54 -25.54 15.47
N GLU A 322 12.80 -26.63 14.75
CA GLU A 322 14.13 -27.20 14.50
C GLU A 322 14.30 -27.38 12.99
N PRO A 323 14.65 -26.32 12.23
CA PRO A 323 14.75 -26.38 10.79
C PRO A 323 16.02 -27.11 10.34
N LEU A 324 15.90 -27.82 9.22
CA LEU A 324 17.05 -28.40 8.51
C LEU A 324 17.77 -27.31 7.70
N TYR A 325 19.09 -27.26 7.81
CA TYR A 325 19.95 -26.26 7.16
C TYR A 325 20.78 -26.82 5.99
N ASP A 326 20.51 -28.04 5.55
CA ASP A 326 21.15 -28.60 4.36
C ASP A 326 20.13 -29.36 3.51
N VAL A 327 20.27 -29.24 2.18
CA VAL A 327 19.50 -30.01 1.20
C VAL A 327 20.47 -31.02 0.58
N PRO A 328 20.39 -32.30 0.95
CA PRO A 328 21.40 -33.30 0.61
C PRO A 328 21.58 -33.49 -0.89
N ASP A 329 20.47 -33.62 -1.62
CA ASP A 329 20.45 -33.83 -3.05
C ASP A 329 19.27 -33.14 -3.75
N GLY A 330 19.13 -33.34 -5.05
CA GLY A 330 18.06 -32.74 -5.87
C GLY A 330 16.88 -33.69 -6.13
N SER A 331 16.69 -34.76 -5.34
CA SER A 331 15.51 -35.63 -5.49
C SER A 331 14.24 -34.92 -5.08
N ILE A 332 13.12 -35.20 -5.76
CA ILE A 332 11.81 -34.58 -5.52
C ILE A 332 10.75 -35.69 -5.52
N SER A 333 9.91 -35.73 -4.49
CA SER A 333 8.77 -36.63 -4.44
C SER A 333 7.50 -35.91 -3.98
N PHE A 334 6.42 -36.12 -4.72
CA PHE A 334 5.07 -35.65 -4.33
C PHE A 334 4.28 -36.87 -3.86
N LYS A 335 3.69 -36.80 -2.66
CA LYS A 335 2.89 -37.87 -2.07
C LYS A 335 1.48 -37.37 -1.76
N HIS A 336 0.51 -37.77 -2.58
CA HIS A 336 -0.91 -37.42 -2.44
C HIS A 336 -1.16 -35.92 -2.27
N VAL A 337 -0.44 -35.08 -3.07
CA VAL A 337 -0.49 -33.62 -2.92
C VAL A 337 -1.71 -33.04 -3.61
N SER A 338 -2.49 -32.29 -2.82
CA SER A 338 -3.54 -31.39 -3.34
C SER A 338 -3.30 -29.97 -2.84
N PHE A 339 -3.66 -28.98 -3.68
CA PHE A 339 -3.38 -27.57 -3.41
C PHE A 339 -4.44 -26.63 -3.97
N ARG A 340 -4.77 -25.59 -3.21
CA ARG A 340 -5.62 -24.43 -3.57
C ARG A 340 -4.91 -23.13 -3.23
N TYR A 341 -5.14 -22.10 -4.05
CA TYR A 341 -4.65 -20.75 -3.75
C TYR A 341 -5.48 -20.03 -2.68
N SER A 342 -6.73 -20.46 -2.47
CA SER A 342 -7.66 -19.88 -1.50
C SER A 342 -8.49 -20.98 -0.84
N ASP A 343 -8.64 -20.91 0.47
CA ASP A 343 -9.50 -21.82 1.25
C ASP A 343 -10.98 -21.76 0.82
N THR A 344 -11.39 -20.66 0.14
CA THR A 344 -12.74 -20.48 -0.38
C THR A 344 -12.97 -21.11 -1.77
N ALA A 345 -11.91 -21.59 -2.43
CA ALA A 345 -12.03 -22.22 -3.75
C ALA A 345 -12.71 -23.59 -3.62
N GLU A 346 -13.75 -23.82 -4.42
CA GLU A 346 -14.53 -25.08 -4.42
C GLU A 346 -13.69 -26.26 -4.92
N THR A 347 -12.84 -26.04 -5.92
CA THR A 347 -12.03 -27.07 -6.55
C THR A 347 -10.53 -26.83 -6.30
N PRO A 348 -9.73 -27.88 -6.03
CA PRO A 348 -8.29 -27.75 -5.91
C PRO A 348 -7.67 -27.49 -7.29
N VAL A 349 -6.60 -26.69 -7.29
CA VAL A 349 -5.79 -26.40 -8.48
C VAL A 349 -4.87 -27.58 -8.84
N LEU A 350 -4.44 -28.33 -7.83
CA LEU A 350 -3.73 -29.61 -7.98
C LEU A 350 -4.46 -30.65 -7.17
N SER A 351 -4.67 -31.85 -7.75
CA SER A 351 -5.46 -32.92 -7.14
C SER A 351 -4.69 -34.23 -7.17
N ASP A 352 -4.38 -34.75 -5.97
CA ASP A 352 -3.77 -36.09 -5.75
C ASP A 352 -2.51 -36.33 -6.59
N ILE A 353 -1.58 -35.40 -6.58
CA ILE A 353 -0.34 -35.51 -7.33
C ILE A 353 0.60 -36.51 -6.66
N ASN A 354 1.05 -37.49 -7.45
CA ASN A 354 2.02 -38.51 -7.05
C ASN A 354 3.14 -38.56 -8.09
N LEU A 355 4.37 -38.17 -7.72
CA LEU A 355 5.53 -38.09 -8.60
C LEU A 355 6.80 -38.48 -7.83
N ASP A 356 7.74 -39.10 -8.51
CA ASP A 356 9.05 -39.38 -7.96
C ASP A 356 10.15 -39.08 -9.01
N ILE A 357 11.02 -38.11 -8.70
CA ILE A 357 12.06 -37.55 -9.56
C ILE A 357 13.40 -37.78 -8.88
N LYS A 358 14.33 -38.41 -9.57
CA LYS A 358 15.67 -38.71 -9.04
C LYS A 358 16.57 -37.47 -9.13
N SER A 359 17.54 -37.39 -8.23
CA SER A 359 18.55 -36.34 -8.26
C SER A 359 19.32 -36.33 -9.57
N GLY A 360 19.47 -35.16 -10.20
CA GLY A 360 20.17 -34.96 -11.46
C GLY A 360 19.33 -35.18 -12.72
N GLU A 361 18.11 -35.71 -12.62
CA GLU A 361 17.21 -35.86 -13.77
C GLU A 361 16.80 -34.50 -14.38
N THR A 362 16.65 -34.50 -15.69
CA THR A 362 16.01 -33.41 -16.43
C THR A 362 14.57 -33.78 -16.74
N ILE A 363 13.62 -33.06 -16.19
CA ILE A 363 12.18 -33.31 -16.34
C ILE A 363 11.55 -32.21 -17.18
N GLY A 364 10.90 -32.60 -18.27
CA GLY A 364 10.01 -31.74 -19.04
C GLY A 364 8.63 -31.70 -18.39
N ILE A 365 7.96 -30.53 -18.39
CA ILE A 365 6.57 -30.40 -17.94
C ILE A 365 5.76 -29.73 -19.05
N ILE A 366 4.73 -30.43 -19.53
CA ILE A 366 3.89 -29.98 -20.63
C ILE A 366 2.42 -30.12 -20.26
N GLY A 367 1.57 -29.38 -20.94
CA GLY A 367 0.11 -29.37 -20.73
C GLY A 367 -0.51 -28.06 -21.20
N GLY A 368 -1.81 -28.03 -21.41
CA GLY A 368 -2.55 -26.85 -21.87
C GLY A 368 -2.41 -25.64 -20.93
N THR A 369 -2.79 -24.48 -21.43
CA THR A 369 -2.89 -23.27 -20.60
C THR A 369 -3.90 -23.52 -19.48
N GLY A 370 -3.52 -23.18 -18.23
CA GLY A 370 -4.36 -23.45 -17.05
C GLY A 370 -4.23 -24.85 -16.45
N SER A 371 -3.43 -25.76 -16.99
CA SER A 371 -3.22 -27.12 -16.44
C SER A 371 -2.42 -27.19 -15.14
N SER A 372 -2.10 -26.04 -14.52
CA SER A 372 -1.46 -25.91 -13.20
C SER A 372 0.03 -26.29 -13.12
N LYS A 373 0.76 -26.20 -14.23
CA LYS A 373 2.21 -26.47 -14.29
C LYS A 373 3.04 -25.62 -13.33
N SER A 374 2.83 -24.29 -13.34
CA SER A 374 3.52 -23.36 -12.45
C SER A 374 3.16 -23.59 -10.98
N SER A 375 1.90 -23.99 -10.70
CA SER A 375 1.46 -24.33 -9.34
C SER A 375 2.23 -25.53 -8.79
N LEU A 376 2.47 -26.56 -9.61
CA LEU A 376 3.23 -27.73 -9.23
C LEU A 376 4.66 -27.37 -8.79
N VAL A 377 5.38 -26.60 -9.60
CA VAL A 377 6.79 -26.27 -9.31
C VAL A 377 6.93 -25.26 -8.16
N ASN A 378 5.94 -24.40 -7.93
CA ASN A 378 5.95 -23.43 -6.83
C ASN A 378 5.92 -24.10 -5.44
N LEU A 379 5.39 -25.32 -5.34
CA LEU A 379 5.38 -26.10 -4.11
C LEU A 379 6.78 -26.66 -3.76
N ILE A 380 7.64 -26.91 -4.74
CA ILE A 380 8.99 -27.47 -4.53
C ILE A 380 9.87 -26.47 -3.76
N SER A 381 9.79 -25.18 -4.11
CA SER A 381 10.52 -24.09 -3.42
C SER A 381 9.77 -23.54 -2.22
N ARG A 382 8.65 -24.17 -1.83
CA ARG A 382 7.78 -23.76 -0.72
C ARG A 382 7.39 -22.29 -0.84
N LEU A 383 6.93 -21.86 -2.02
CA LEU A 383 6.29 -20.52 -2.16
C LEU A 383 4.87 -20.54 -1.58
N TYR A 384 4.26 -21.73 -1.56
CA TYR A 384 3.00 -22.07 -0.91
C TYR A 384 3.15 -23.40 -0.18
N ASP A 385 2.35 -23.63 0.87
CA ASP A 385 2.22 -24.96 1.48
C ASP A 385 1.06 -25.74 0.84
N THR A 386 1.11 -27.06 0.91
CA THR A 386 0.07 -27.96 0.39
C THR A 386 -1.12 -28.04 1.33
N ASP A 387 -2.36 -28.20 0.80
CA ASP A 387 -3.55 -28.47 1.62
C ASP A 387 -3.50 -29.91 2.21
N THR A 388 -3.15 -30.88 1.35
CA THR A 388 -2.99 -32.28 1.76
C THR A 388 -1.73 -32.86 1.12
N GLY A 389 -1.23 -33.95 1.69
CA GLY A 389 -0.03 -34.61 1.23
C GLY A 389 1.27 -33.90 1.62
N SER A 390 2.35 -34.32 1.00
CA SER A 390 3.69 -33.81 1.28
C SER A 390 4.54 -33.71 0.02
N VAL A 391 5.33 -32.64 -0.07
CA VAL A 391 6.39 -32.44 -1.06
C VAL A 391 7.72 -32.70 -0.37
N ILE A 392 8.47 -33.65 -0.88
CA ILE A 392 9.74 -34.08 -0.32
C ILE A 392 10.86 -33.65 -1.27
N VAL A 393 11.90 -33.03 -0.73
CA VAL A 393 13.10 -32.60 -1.46
C VAL A 393 14.31 -33.12 -0.70
N GLY A 394 15.23 -33.82 -1.38
CA GLY A 394 16.42 -34.40 -0.74
C GLY A 394 16.09 -35.35 0.41
N GLY A 395 14.96 -36.05 0.34
CA GLY A 395 14.51 -37.02 1.35
C GLY A 395 13.71 -36.45 2.51
N HIS A 396 13.54 -35.13 2.63
CA HIS A 396 12.81 -34.48 3.72
C HIS A 396 11.65 -33.64 3.18
N ASP A 397 10.58 -33.49 3.99
CA ASP A 397 9.46 -32.61 3.64
C ASP A 397 9.94 -31.15 3.55
N VAL A 398 9.47 -30.41 2.54
CA VAL A 398 9.84 -28.99 2.34
C VAL A 398 9.50 -28.12 3.56
N ARG A 399 8.57 -28.55 4.39
CA ARG A 399 8.16 -27.87 5.63
C ARG A 399 9.15 -28.04 6.79
N GLU A 400 10.07 -29.00 6.71
CA GLU A 400 11.10 -29.27 7.71
C GLU A 400 12.35 -28.39 7.52
N TYR A 401 12.52 -27.81 6.34
CA TYR A 401 13.66 -26.96 6.05
C TYR A 401 13.51 -25.53 6.57
N ASP A 402 14.66 -24.89 6.86
CA ASP A 402 14.74 -23.45 6.85
C ASP A 402 14.41 -22.92 5.44
N MET A 403 13.48 -21.97 5.34
CA MET A 403 13.00 -21.48 4.04
C MET A 403 14.09 -20.84 3.20
N ASP A 404 15.01 -20.11 3.80
CA ASP A 404 16.10 -19.46 3.08
C ASP A 404 17.07 -20.52 2.54
N THR A 405 17.37 -21.55 3.32
CA THR A 405 18.20 -22.68 2.92
C THR A 405 17.58 -23.44 1.74
N LEU A 406 16.31 -23.79 1.84
CA LEU A 406 15.59 -24.48 0.75
C LEU A 406 15.59 -23.63 -0.53
N ARG A 407 15.20 -22.35 -0.43
CA ARG A 407 15.12 -21.42 -1.58
C ARG A 407 16.48 -21.07 -2.17
N ASN A 408 17.55 -21.19 -1.43
CA ASN A 408 18.91 -21.04 -1.96
C ASN A 408 19.36 -22.26 -2.75
N LYS A 409 18.85 -23.47 -2.43
CA LYS A 409 19.16 -24.71 -3.13
C LYS A 409 18.17 -25.06 -4.25
N VAL A 410 16.97 -24.47 -4.23
CA VAL A 410 15.96 -24.56 -5.29
C VAL A 410 15.86 -23.20 -5.99
N ALA A 411 16.52 -23.05 -7.13
CA ALA A 411 16.46 -21.83 -7.91
C ALA A 411 15.29 -21.89 -8.89
N VAL A 412 14.51 -20.82 -8.93
CA VAL A 412 13.35 -20.69 -9.82
C VAL A 412 13.53 -19.50 -10.74
N VAL A 413 13.41 -19.71 -12.05
CA VAL A 413 13.23 -18.66 -13.05
C VAL A 413 11.74 -18.58 -13.35
N LEU A 414 11.10 -17.52 -12.86
CA LEU A 414 9.64 -17.34 -12.97
C LEU A 414 9.24 -16.98 -14.41
N GLN A 415 8.01 -17.28 -14.79
CA GLN A 415 7.42 -16.92 -16.08
C GLN A 415 7.51 -15.42 -16.36
N GLN A 416 7.23 -14.57 -15.36
CA GLN A 416 7.43 -13.13 -15.46
C GLN A 416 8.87 -12.76 -15.06
N ASN A 417 9.71 -12.51 -16.05
CA ASN A 417 11.09 -12.13 -15.85
C ASN A 417 11.23 -10.67 -15.47
N VAL A 418 11.60 -10.37 -14.22
CA VAL A 418 11.77 -9.02 -13.71
C VAL A 418 13.24 -8.73 -13.44
N LEU A 419 13.72 -7.61 -14.01
CA LEU A 419 15.02 -7.02 -13.68
C LEU A 419 14.82 -5.75 -12.86
N PHE A 420 15.72 -5.51 -11.91
CA PHE A 420 15.73 -4.31 -11.10
C PHE A 420 16.55 -3.20 -11.78
N SER A 421 16.25 -1.95 -11.46
CA SER A 421 17.10 -0.82 -11.87
C SER A 421 18.49 -0.95 -11.24
N GLY A 422 19.53 -0.80 -12.07
CA GLY A 422 20.91 -1.01 -11.68
C GLY A 422 21.73 -1.61 -12.83
N THR A 423 22.99 -1.92 -12.61
CA THR A 423 23.83 -2.55 -13.63
C THR A 423 23.46 -4.00 -13.86
N ILE A 424 23.89 -4.58 -14.99
CA ILE A 424 23.76 -6.03 -15.25
C ILE A 424 24.43 -6.83 -14.12
N LEU A 425 25.64 -6.45 -13.69
CA LEU A 425 26.33 -7.11 -12.57
C LEU A 425 25.53 -7.07 -11.27
N GLU A 426 24.93 -5.93 -10.93
CA GLU A 426 24.06 -5.82 -9.75
C GLU A 426 22.85 -6.73 -9.86
N ASN A 427 22.24 -6.82 -11.04
CA ASN A 427 21.15 -7.75 -11.30
C ASN A 427 21.55 -9.21 -11.18
N LEU A 428 22.71 -9.60 -11.67
CA LEU A 428 23.24 -10.97 -11.56
C LEU A 428 23.53 -11.34 -10.10
N ARG A 429 24.10 -10.41 -9.31
CA ARG A 429 24.41 -10.60 -7.89
C ARG A 429 23.22 -10.78 -6.97
N TRP A 430 22.00 -10.65 -7.48
CA TRP A 430 20.81 -11.11 -6.77
C TRP A 430 20.79 -12.64 -6.61
N GLY A 431 21.47 -13.38 -7.48
CA GLY A 431 21.66 -14.82 -7.33
C GLY A 431 22.64 -15.17 -6.22
N ASP A 432 23.81 -14.52 -6.22
CA ASP A 432 24.80 -14.57 -5.14
C ASP A 432 25.46 -13.20 -5.00
N LYS A 433 25.25 -12.54 -3.84
CA LYS A 433 25.82 -11.21 -3.55
C LYS A 433 27.34 -11.16 -3.54
N ASN A 434 28.01 -12.29 -3.31
CA ASN A 434 29.46 -12.41 -3.23
C ASN A 434 30.07 -12.88 -4.55
N ALA A 435 29.26 -13.13 -5.60
CA ALA A 435 29.75 -13.60 -6.89
C ALA A 435 30.77 -12.62 -7.48
N THR A 436 31.91 -13.16 -7.88
CA THR A 436 32.93 -12.43 -8.62
C THR A 436 32.44 -12.06 -10.01
N THR A 437 33.10 -11.10 -10.65
CA THR A 437 32.75 -10.72 -12.03
C THR A 437 32.93 -11.92 -12.98
N ASP A 438 33.96 -12.72 -12.79
CA ASP A 438 34.24 -13.90 -13.61
C ASP A 438 33.14 -14.97 -13.47
N GLU A 439 32.67 -15.23 -12.24
CA GLU A 439 31.52 -16.14 -12.01
C GLU A 439 30.25 -15.60 -12.69
N CYS A 440 30.01 -14.29 -12.66
CA CYS A 440 28.89 -13.67 -13.38
C CYS A 440 29.01 -13.85 -14.90
N ILE A 441 30.22 -13.68 -15.45
CA ILE A 441 30.50 -13.91 -16.88
C ILE A 441 30.28 -15.38 -17.26
N GLU A 442 30.77 -16.33 -16.46
CA GLU A 442 30.54 -17.75 -16.69
C GLU A 442 29.05 -18.12 -16.68
N ALA A 443 28.30 -17.63 -15.70
CA ALA A 443 26.85 -17.82 -15.64
C ALA A 443 26.14 -17.24 -16.88
N CYS A 444 26.59 -16.08 -17.37
CA CYS A 444 26.06 -15.48 -18.59
C CYS A 444 26.40 -16.27 -19.84
N LYS A 445 27.60 -16.86 -19.92
CA LYS A 445 27.98 -17.78 -21.03
C LYS A 445 27.10 -19.02 -21.05
N MET A 446 26.84 -19.62 -19.89
CA MET A 446 25.91 -20.75 -19.77
C MET A 446 24.49 -20.42 -20.22
N ALA A 447 24.02 -19.20 -19.91
CA ALA A 447 22.71 -18.71 -20.31
C ALA A 447 22.69 -18.08 -21.73
N CYS A 448 23.76 -18.17 -22.49
CA CYS A 448 23.93 -17.52 -23.80
C CYS A 448 23.66 -16.01 -23.77
N ALA A 449 24.02 -15.34 -22.65
CA ALA A 449 23.80 -13.92 -22.45
C ALA A 449 25.04 -13.06 -22.73
N ASP A 450 26.23 -13.66 -22.70
CA ASP A 450 27.52 -12.97 -22.81
C ASP A 450 27.64 -12.19 -24.14
N ASP A 451 27.25 -12.81 -25.26
CA ASP A 451 27.38 -12.24 -26.59
C ASP A 451 26.68 -10.88 -26.73
N PHE A 452 25.44 -10.78 -26.25
CA PHE A 452 24.73 -9.50 -26.35
C PHE A 452 25.20 -8.48 -25.29
N ILE A 453 25.66 -8.95 -24.12
CA ILE A 453 26.21 -8.06 -23.09
C ILE A 453 27.49 -7.40 -23.59
N GLU A 454 28.38 -8.17 -24.21
CA GLU A 454 29.61 -7.66 -24.80
C GLU A 454 29.37 -6.68 -25.98
N SER A 455 28.20 -6.74 -26.61
CA SER A 455 27.80 -5.78 -27.65
C SER A 455 27.36 -4.42 -27.09
N PHE A 456 27.07 -4.31 -25.81
CA PHE A 456 26.71 -3.03 -25.19
C PHE A 456 27.97 -2.16 -24.95
N PRO A 457 27.86 -0.82 -25.05
CA PRO A 457 28.98 0.10 -24.81
C PRO A 457 29.65 -0.12 -23.44
N ASP A 458 28.83 -0.27 -22.38
CA ASP A 458 29.29 -0.42 -20.99
C ASP A 458 29.33 -1.89 -20.54
N LYS A 459 29.11 -2.84 -21.46
CA LYS A 459 29.16 -4.30 -21.23
C LYS A 459 28.37 -4.67 -19.96
N TYR A 460 28.99 -5.38 -19.03
CA TYR A 460 28.39 -5.79 -17.75
C TYR A 460 28.02 -4.64 -16.82
N ASN A 461 28.56 -3.42 -17.05
CA ASN A 461 28.18 -2.22 -16.31
C ASN A 461 27.00 -1.47 -16.95
N THR A 462 26.45 -1.97 -18.06
CA THR A 462 25.26 -1.41 -18.69
C THR A 462 24.12 -1.31 -17.68
N TYR A 463 23.52 -0.11 -17.59
CA TYR A 463 22.43 0.15 -16.67
C TYR A 463 21.12 -0.42 -17.22
N ILE A 464 20.43 -1.18 -16.41
CA ILE A 464 19.08 -1.72 -16.66
C ILE A 464 18.06 -0.81 -16.02
N GLU A 465 17.08 -0.35 -16.79
CA GLU A 465 15.94 0.42 -16.29
C GLU A 465 14.98 -0.46 -15.48
N GLN A 466 14.11 0.18 -14.70
CA GLN A 466 13.12 -0.51 -13.87
C GLN A 466 12.25 -1.47 -14.71
N GLY A 467 12.22 -2.74 -14.32
CA GLY A 467 11.53 -3.80 -15.06
C GLY A 467 12.24 -4.23 -16.34
N GLY A 468 13.45 -3.73 -16.62
CA GLY A 468 14.24 -4.08 -17.81
C GLY A 468 13.61 -3.58 -19.10
N THR A 469 13.04 -2.37 -19.12
CA THR A 469 12.34 -1.80 -20.30
C THR A 469 13.29 -1.52 -21.47
N ASN A 470 14.57 -1.39 -21.20
CA ASN A 470 15.63 -1.13 -22.20
C ASN A 470 16.31 -2.40 -22.73
N VAL A 471 15.82 -3.60 -22.41
CA VAL A 471 16.31 -4.88 -22.94
C VAL A 471 15.16 -5.70 -23.49
N SER A 472 15.44 -6.54 -24.50
CA SER A 472 14.41 -7.40 -25.11
C SER A 472 13.93 -8.51 -24.15
N GLY A 473 12.77 -9.12 -24.44
CA GLY A 473 12.22 -10.22 -23.66
C GLY A 473 13.20 -11.40 -23.53
N GLY A 474 13.81 -11.83 -24.64
CA GLY A 474 14.79 -12.92 -24.63
C GLY A 474 16.11 -12.55 -23.90
N GLN A 475 16.53 -11.27 -23.93
CA GLN A 475 17.67 -10.80 -23.13
C GLN A 475 17.34 -10.84 -21.63
N LYS A 476 16.12 -10.40 -21.21
CA LYS A 476 15.66 -10.52 -19.82
C LYS A 476 15.68 -11.97 -19.34
N GLN A 477 15.12 -12.87 -20.13
CA GLN A 477 15.06 -14.30 -19.80
C GLN A 477 16.45 -14.87 -19.55
N ARG A 478 17.38 -14.62 -20.46
CA ARG A 478 18.77 -15.09 -20.33
C ARG A 478 19.49 -14.53 -19.11
N LEU A 479 19.28 -13.25 -18.78
CA LEU A 479 19.81 -12.64 -17.55
C LEU A 479 19.20 -13.27 -16.29
N CYS A 480 17.90 -13.58 -16.29
CA CYS A 480 17.25 -14.26 -15.17
C CYS A 480 17.73 -15.70 -15.00
N ILE A 481 18.00 -16.43 -16.11
CA ILE A 481 18.62 -17.76 -16.06
C ILE A 481 20.04 -17.66 -15.48
N ALA A 482 20.88 -16.72 -15.95
CA ALA A 482 22.21 -16.51 -15.40
C ALA A 482 22.19 -16.19 -13.89
N ARG A 483 21.24 -15.36 -13.46
CA ARG A 483 20.99 -15.06 -12.03
C ARG A 483 20.68 -16.32 -11.22
N ALA A 484 19.85 -17.22 -11.75
CA ALA A 484 19.47 -18.47 -11.08
C ALA A 484 20.67 -19.43 -10.98
N LEU A 485 21.52 -19.48 -12.01
CA LEU A 485 22.72 -20.33 -12.04
C LEU A 485 23.78 -19.92 -11.00
N LEU A 486 23.90 -18.62 -10.70
CA LEU A 486 24.82 -18.13 -9.67
C LEU A 486 24.51 -18.66 -8.27
N LYS A 487 23.28 -19.10 -8.00
CA LYS A 487 22.95 -19.78 -6.73
C LYS A 487 23.62 -21.16 -6.59
N LYS A 488 24.17 -21.75 -7.65
CA LYS A 488 24.70 -23.12 -7.68
C LYS A 488 23.68 -24.12 -7.08
N PRO A 489 22.45 -24.18 -7.63
CA PRO A 489 21.34 -24.89 -7.01
C PRO A 489 21.45 -26.41 -7.13
N ARG A 490 20.77 -27.15 -6.23
CA ARG A 490 20.50 -28.58 -6.36
C ARG A 490 19.35 -28.87 -7.32
N ILE A 491 18.39 -27.95 -7.38
CA ILE A 491 17.21 -28.02 -8.26
C ILE A 491 17.08 -26.67 -8.99
N LEU A 492 17.00 -26.72 -10.31
CA LEU A 492 16.77 -25.56 -11.18
C LEU A 492 15.40 -25.71 -11.85
N ILE A 493 14.52 -24.76 -11.62
CA ILE A 493 13.18 -24.69 -12.20
C ILE A 493 13.16 -23.57 -13.24
N LEU A 494 12.81 -23.89 -14.48
CA LEU A 494 12.64 -22.97 -15.59
C LEU A 494 11.15 -22.94 -15.96
N ASP A 495 10.40 -21.94 -15.44
CA ASP A 495 8.96 -21.82 -15.70
C ASP A 495 8.73 -20.93 -16.92
N ASP A 496 8.50 -21.56 -18.08
CA ASP A 496 8.30 -20.92 -19.41
C ASP A 496 9.34 -19.83 -19.72
N SER A 497 10.55 -20.04 -19.19
CA SER A 497 11.60 -19.02 -19.14
C SER A 497 12.44 -18.94 -20.42
N THR A 498 12.08 -19.68 -21.46
CA THR A 498 12.71 -19.63 -22.78
C THR A 498 11.70 -19.30 -23.90
N SER A 499 10.45 -19.02 -23.58
CA SER A 499 9.38 -18.75 -24.56
C SER A 499 9.65 -17.53 -25.47
N ALA A 500 10.35 -16.50 -24.96
CA ALA A 500 10.77 -15.34 -25.75
C ALA A 500 12.18 -15.48 -26.36
N VAL A 501 12.81 -16.65 -26.21
CA VAL A 501 14.10 -16.96 -26.80
C VAL A 501 13.87 -17.78 -28.07
N ASP A 502 14.66 -17.54 -29.12
CA ASP A 502 14.59 -18.32 -30.34
C ASP A 502 15.00 -19.81 -30.11
N THR A 503 14.46 -20.70 -30.90
CA THR A 503 14.66 -22.17 -30.74
C THR A 503 16.13 -22.61 -30.76
N ALA A 504 16.96 -21.92 -31.55
CA ALA A 504 18.38 -22.27 -31.64
C ALA A 504 19.13 -21.88 -30.35
N THR A 505 18.83 -20.73 -29.79
CA THR A 505 19.40 -20.27 -28.51
C THR A 505 18.86 -21.09 -27.34
N ASP A 506 17.57 -21.45 -27.30
CA ASP A 506 17.00 -22.36 -26.29
C ASP A 506 17.72 -23.71 -26.26
N SER A 507 17.94 -24.33 -27.45
CA SER A 507 18.70 -25.57 -27.56
C SER A 507 20.13 -25.44 -27.01
N LYS A 508 20.83 -24.31 -27.32
CA LYS A 508 22.18 -24.05 -26.79
C LYS A 508 22.17 -23.92 -25.26
N ILE A 509 21.20 -23.23 -24.70
CA ILE A 509 21.06 -23.08 -23.24
C ILE A 509 20.87 -24.45 -22.59
N ARG A 510 19.95 -25.27 -23.10
CA ARG A 510 19.72 -26.65 -22.59
C ARG A 510 20.96 -27.54 -22.69
N ALA A 511 21.66 -27.51 -23.80
CA ALA A 511 22.91 -28.26 -23.98
C ALA A 511 24.01 -27.76 -23.01
N ALA A 512 24.14 -26.46 -22.80
CA ALA A 512 25.07 -25.89 -21.83
C ALA A 512 24.73 -26.34 -20.40
N LEU A 513 23.46 -26.28 -20.00
CA LEU A 513 22.99 -26.72 -18.68
C LEU A 513 23.22 -28.22 -18.44
N ALA A 514 22.96 -29.04 -19.43
CA ALA A 514 23.23 -30.51 -19.34
C ALA A 514 24.70 -30.80 -19.12
N LYS A 515 25.60 -30.08 -19.80
CA LYS A 515 27.04 -30.28 -19.74
C LYS A 515 27.67 -29.70 -18.46
N THR A 516 27.24 -28.53 -18.04
CA THR A 516 27.93 -27.76 -16.98
C THR A 516 27.44 -28.09 -15.58
N ILE A 517 26.15 -28.44 -15.43
CA ILE A 517 25.53 -28.78 -14.14
C ILE A 517 24.81 -30.13 -14.18
N PRO A 518 25.52 -31.23 -14.48
CA PRO A 518 24.90 -32.57 -14.67
C PRO A 518 24.26 -33.12 -13.39
N GLY A 519 24.77 -32.74 -12.20
CA GLY A 519 24.23 -33.20 -10.92
C GLY A 519 23.02 -32.38 -10.40
N THR A 520 22.63 -31.31 -11.09
CA THR A 520 21.47 -30.48 -10.72
C THR A 520 20.22 -31.05 -11.38
N THR A 521 19.17 -31.29 -10.60
CA THR A 521 17.85 -31.66 -11.13
C THR A 521 17.21 -30.44 -11.82
N LYS A 522 16.74 -30.66 -13.05
CA LYS A 522 16.19 -29.58 -13.89
C LYS A 522 14.72 -29.85 -14.18
N LEU A 523 13.84 -28.88 -13.87
CA LEU A 523 12.45 -28.93 -14.27
C LEU A 523 12.21 -27.81 -15.30
N ILE A 524 11.81 -28.20 -16.51
CA ILE A 524 11.61 -27.30 -17.64
C ILE A 524 10.13 -27.29 -18.00
N ILE A 525 9.41 -26.24 -17.62
CA ILE A 525 8.06 -26.01 -18.12
C ILE A 525 8.18 -25.34 -19.48
N ALA A 526 7.61 -25.94 -20.50
CA ALA A 526 7.59 -25.37 -21.83
C ALA A 526 6.24 -25.58 -22.51
N GLN A 527 5.92 -24.69 -23.44
CA GLN A 527 4.77 -24.81 -24.33
C GLN A 527 5.15 -25.60 -25.58
N ARG A 528 6.44 -25.58 -25.97
CA ARG A 528 6.95 -26.26 -27.14
C ARG A 528 7.49 -27.64 -26.76
N ILE A 529 7.03 -28.67 -27.47
CA ILE A 529 7.55 -30.03 -27.29
C ILE A 529 9.06 -30.12 -27.58
N SER A 530 9.55 -29.39 -28.58
CA SER A 530 10.97 -29.32 -28.92
C SER A 530 11.88 -28.89 -27.76
N SER A 531 11.32 -28.20 -26.75
CA SER A 531 12.08 -27.78 -25.57
C SER A 531 12.15 -28.86 -24.48
N VAL A 532 11.33 -29.92 -24.55
CA VAL A 532 11.25 -30.96 -23.51
C VAL A 532 11.48 -32.38 -24.02
N MET A 533 11.49 -32.61 -25.33
CA MET A 533 11.58 -33.94 -25.89
C MET A 533 12.92 -34.65 -25.57
N ASP A 534 13.98 -33.88 -25.30
CA ASP A 534 15.30 -34.41 -24.93
C ASP A 534 15.43 -34.62 -23.40
N ALA A 535 14.36 -34.38 -22.61
CA ALA A 535 14.36 -34.62 -21.18
C ALA A 535 14.36 -36.13 -20.86
N ASP A 536 14.91 -36.48 -19.68
CA ASP A 536 14.94 -37.89 -19.25
C ASP A 536 13.53 -38.46 -19.10
N ARG A 537 12.60 -37.67 -18.55
CA ARG A 537 11.17 -37.96 -18.48
C ARG A 537 10.34 -36.67 -18.60
N ILE A 538 9.08 -36.83 -18.99
CA ILE A 538 8.16 -35.73 -19.22
C ILE A 538 6.90 -35.96 -18.41
N ILE A 539 6.46 -34.92 -17.68
CA ILE A 539 5.19 -34.85 -16.97
C ILE A 539 4.17 -34.21 -17.91
N VAL A 540 3.08 -34.91 -18.18
CA VAL A 540 1.94 -34.38 -18.90
C VAL A 540 0.88 -33.97 -17.87
N MET A 541 0.59 -32.65 -17.80
CA MET A 541 -0.40 -32.07 -16.87
C MET A 541 -1.72 -31.82 -17.58
N ASN A 542 -2.81 -32.28 -16.99
CA ASN A 542 -4.16 -32.00 -17.46
C ASN A 542 -5.09 -31.72 -16.29
N ASP A 543 -5.82 -30.59 -16.32
CA ASP A 543 -6.78 -30.17 -15.28
C ASP A 543 -6.32 -30.39 -13.84
N GLY A 544 -5.07 -29.99 -13.54
CA GLY A 544 -4.49 -30.09 -12.21
C GLY A 544 -4.11 -31.50 -11.76
N LYS A 545 -4.03 -32.46 -12.69
CA LYS A 545 -3.60 -33.85 -12.45
C LYS A 545 -2.44 -34.21 -13.35
N VAL A 546 -1.69 -35.23 -12.95
CA VAL A 546 -0.67 -35.87 -13.79
C VAL A 546 -1.36 -36.92 -14.65
N ASP A 547 -1.44 -36.67 -15.96
CA ASP A 547 -2.01 -37.58 -16.94
C ASP A 547 -1.00 -38.59 -17.46
N GLY A 548 0.29 -38.24 -17.50
CA GLY A 548 1.37 -39.10 -17.88
C GLY A 548 2.71 -38.67 -17.29
N PHE A 549 3.59 -39.63 -17.01
CA PHE A 549 4.94 -39.37 -16.52
C PHE A 549 5.89 -40.48 -17.01
N ASP A 550 6.52 -40.26 -18.14
CA ASP A 550 7.40 -41.26 -18.79
C ASP A 550 8.38 -40.58 -19.77
N THR A 551 9.15 -41.38 -20.49
CA THR A 551 10.04 -40.90 -21.58
C THR A 551 9.22 -40.41 -22.78
N HIS A 552 9.82 -39.56 -23.61
CA HIS A 552 9.21 -39.07 -24.85
C HIS A 552 8.62 -40.19 -25.72
N GLU A 553 9.40 -41.27 -25.95
CA GLU A 553 8.97 -42.39 -26.81
C GLU A 553 7.75 -43.14 -26.24
N ASN A 554 7.74 -43.36 -24.92
CA ASN A 554 6.63 -44.03 -24.24
C ASN A 554 5.36 -43.20 -24.22
N LEU A 555 5.48 -41.90 -24.00
CA LEU A 555 4.34 -40.97 -24.02
C LEU A 555 3.72 -40.85 -25.42
N LEU A 556 4.53 -40.85 -26.50
CA LEU A 556 4.02 -40.87 -27.87
C LEU A 556 3.18 -42.11 -28.16
N LYS A 557 3.53 -43.26 -27.56
CA LYS A 557 2.78 -44.52 -27.77
C LYS A 557 1.52 -44.60 -26.90
N ASN A 558 1.59 -44.15 -25.66
CA ASN A 558 0.63 -44.50 -24.62
C ASN A 558 -0.21 -43.31 -24.12
N ASN A 559 0.15 -42.05 -24.40
CA ASN A 559 -0.57 -40.87 -23.92
C ASN A 559 -1.17 -40.11 -25.11
N GLU A 560 -2.48 -40.01 -25.13
CA GLU A 560 -3.25 -39.37 -26.20
C GLU A 560 -2.98 -37.84 -26.23
N ILE A 561 -3.03 -37.19 -25.09
CA ILE A 561 -2.82 -35.74 -24.97
C ILE A 561 -1.41 -35.35 -25.46
N TYR A 562 -0.40 -36.11 -25.06
CA TYR A 562 0.97 -35.85 -25.50
C TYR A 562 1.16 -36.03 -27.01
N ARG A 563 0.52 -37.05 -27.56
CA ARG A 563 0.55 -37.32 -29.00
C ARG A 563 -0.13 -36.21 -29.80
N ASP A 564 -1.32 -35.80 -29.38
CA ASP A 564 -2.07 -34.73 -30.05
C ASP A 564 -1.27 -33.43 -30.11
N VAL A 565 -0.62 -33.08 -29.01
CA VAL A 565 0.25 -31.90 -28.95
C VAL A 565 1.48 -32.08 -29.85
N TYR A 566 2.12 -33.24 -29.85
CA TYR A 566 3.27 -33.53 -30.70
C TYR A 566 2.87 -33.42 -32.18
N ASP A 567 1.77 -34.04 -32.59
CA ASP A 567 1.29 -34.04 -33.96
C ASP A 567 0.89 -32.62 -34.41
N SER A 568 0.24 -31.84 -33.56
CA SER A 568 -0.14 -30.45 -33.87
C SER A 568 1.08 -29.56 -34.10
N GLN A 569 2.13 -29.71 -33.28
CA GLN A 569 3.36 -28.89 -33.40
C GLN A 569 4.32 -29.39 -34.49
N THR A 570 4.29 -30.66 -34.82
CA THR A 570 5.18 -31.24 -35.83
C THR A 570 4.60 -31.16 -37.24
N ASN A 571 3.28 -31.37 -37.37
CA ASN A 571 2.58 -31.43 -38.65
C ASN A 571 1.86 -30.14 -39.02
N GLY A 572 1.53 -29.27 -38.06
CA GLY A 572 0.74 -28.05 -38.24
C GLY A 572 1.49 -26.75 -38.04
N GLY A 573 2.71 -26.75 -37.51
CA GLY A 573 3.49 -25.51 -37.24
C GLY A 573 2.91 -24.61 -36.16
N GLY A 574 1.98 -25.11 -35.31
CA GLY A 574 1.30 -24.35 -34.27
C GLY A 574 1.77 -24.62 -32.85
N ASP A 575 1.62 -23.64 -31.97
CA ASP A 575 1.80 -23.77 -30.51
C ASP A 575 0.50 -24.33 -29.86
N PHE A 576 0.57 -24.79 -28.60
CA PHE A 576 -0.55 -25.28 -27.78
C PHE A 576 -1.77 -24.38 -27.77
N ASP A 577 -1.58 -23.06 -27.94
CA ASP A 577 -2.64 -22.06 -27.84
C ASP A 577 -3.42 -21.84 -29.15
N GLU A 578 -2.99 -22.39 -30.30
CA GLU A 578 -3.73 -22.27 -31.57
C GLU A 578 -4.85 -23.31 -31.74
N GLY A 579 -4.86 -24.38 -30.93
CA GLY A 579 -5.88 -25.45 -30.98
C GLY A 579 -7.18 -25.20 -30.22
N GLY A 580 -7.32 -24.05 -29.53
CA GLY A 580 -8.46 -23.72 -28.65
C GLY A 580 -9.54 -22.82 -29.24
N ALA A 581 -9.58 -22.57 -30.56
CA ALA A 581 -10.62 -21.77 -31.22
C ALA A 581 -11.39 -22.61 -32.24
N ALA A 582 -12.27 -23.48 -31.72
CA ALA A 582 -13.36 -24.08 -32.48
C ALA A 582 -14.63 -24.06 -31.62
#